data_05ff441e697072deeb91031b85404b33
#
_entry.id   05ff441e697072deeb91031b85404b33
#
_cell.length_a   1.000
_cell.length_b   1.000
_cell.length_c   1.000
_cell.angle_alpha   90.00
_cell.angle_beta   90.00
_cell.angle_gamma   90.00
#
_symmetry.space_group_name_H-M   'P 1'
#
loop_
_entity.id
_entity.type
_entity.pdbx_description
1 polymer ?
#
loop_
_entity_poly.entity_id
_entity_poly.type
_entity_poly.pdbx_seq_one_letter_code
_entity_poly.pdbx_strand_id
1 'polypeptide(L)'
;MLALGAGCSIGDQLHPGGKLSPAAYDLIGHVYSSVRAKEPWCREAISAADIAVLTPEEFYPADSHNLGISPALIGAVRMLQELACQFDIVDSKTDLTQYKLLILPDVIYHNPELEHVLRSYLAAGGSIIGSYDSCLPREQSDNIYGIKLLGESRYYREFVMPNDQIGQALPREEFVMYLRGYDVQPRADGCRVLMDKIEPWFDRSGKTFCSHQHAPSSGRIGHPAVTRNGNAVYFSHPIFSLYRKNAPAWCKHMVSDAIAQLMDYKQTAHDGPSTVIMSLNHQSDHNRDVLHILHYITEKRSEDIYTIEDVIPLHNLNVKVHTGQRQVRQISLVPEEQSIDFKQDGSQVSFTLDRIDGHRMVSIQY
;
A
#
# COMPACT_ATOMS: atom_id res chain seq x y z
N MET A 1 11.34 3.08 -9.98
CA MET A 1 11.98 4.23 -10.64
C MET A 1 13.10 3.83 -11.59
N LEU A 2 14.07 3.03 -11.21
CA LEU A 2 15.07 2.49 -12.14
C LEU A 2 14.47 1.58 -13.21
N ALA A 3 13.45 0.79 -12.87
CA ALA A 3 12.73 -0.08 -13.80
C ALA A 3 11.89 0.69 -14.84
N LEU A 4 11.51 1.94 -14.56
CA LEU A 4 10.71 2.76 -15.46
C LEU A 4 11.56 3.61 -16.44
N GLY A 5 12.89 3.36 -16.50
CA GLY A 5 13.76 4.20 -17.29
C GLY A 5 13.67 5.63 -16.83
N ALA A 6 14.40 5.98 -15.78
CA ALA A 6 14.40 7.33 -15.24
C ALA A 6 14.78 8.33 -16.33
N GLY A 7 13.80 8.89 -16.99
CA GLY A 7 13.97 10.09 -17.77
C GLY A 7 14.30 11.23 -16.82
N CYS A 8 15.57 11.52 -16.60
CA CYS A 8 15.96 12.77 -15.99
C CYS A 8 15.67 13.89 -16.97
N SER A 9 14.67 14.69 -16.69
CA SER A 9 14.59 16.03 -17.26
C SER A 9 15.70 16.87 -16.61
N ILE A 10 16.77 17.12 -17.33
CA ILE A 10 17.82 18.01 -16.92
C ILE A 10 17.36 19.43 -17.20
N GLY A 11 16.75 20.06 -16.23
CA GLY A 11 16.48 21.48 -16.26
C GLY A 11 17.71 22.30 -15.85
N ASP A 12 18.84 22.11 -16.52
CA ASP A 12 19.97 23.00 -16.30
C ASP A 12 19.79 24.23 -17.18
N GLN A 13 19.71 25.39 -16.52
CA GLN A 13 19.71 26.66 -17.23
C GLN A 13 21.08 26.89 -17.87
N LEU A 14 21.10 27.06 -19.17
CA LEU A 14 22.30 27.49 -19.87
C LEU A 14 22.82 28.78 -19.23
N HIS A 15 24.04 28.73 -18.70
CA HIS A 15 24.74 29.91 -18.26
C HIS A 15 24.79 30.94 -19.40
N PRO A 16 24.63 32.26 -19.16
CA PRO A 16 24.62 33.29 -20.19
C PRO A 16 25.81 33.24 -21.15
N GLY A 17 26.96 32.67 -20.73
CA GLY A 17 28.13 32.44 -21.56
C GLY A 17 28.12 31.10 -22.34
N GLY A 18 27.00 30.38 -22.39
CA GLY A 18 26.89 29.08 -23.08
C GLY A 18 27.67 27.95 -22.40
N LYS A 19 28.04 28.11 -21.11
CA LYS A 19 28.75 27.10 -20.34
C LYS A 19 27.80 26.34 -19.45
N LEU A 20 27.99 25.03 -19.39
CA LEU A 20 27.30 24.14 -18.46
C LEU A 20 28.12 24.02 -17.15
N SER A 21 27.47 23.75 -16.02
CA SER A 21 28.16 23.50 -14.76
C SER A 21 28.88 22.14 -14.81
N PRO A 22 30.22 22.06 -14.79
CA PRO A 22 30.93 20.78 -14.81
C PRO A 22 30.51 19.88 -13.64
N ALA A 23 30.39 20.43 -12.43
CA ALA A 23 30.01 19.67 -11.24
C ALA A 23 28.60 19.04 -11.34
N ALA A 24 27.63 19.76 -11.94
CA ALA A 24 26.31 19.23 -12.17
C ALA A 24 26.33 18.07 -13.17
N TYR A 25 27.09 18.23 -14.26
CA TYR A 25 27.23 17.18 -15.29
C TYR A 25 28.01 15.97 -14.80
N ASP A 26 29.02 16.14 -13.95
CA ASP A 26 29.76 15.04 -13.33
C ASP A 26 28.81 14.22 -12.44
N LEU A 27 27.95 14.87 -11.62
CA LEU A 27 26.96 14.20 -10.80
C LEU A 27 25.94 13.44 -11.67
N ILE A 28 25.39 14.07 -12.71
CA ILE A 28 24.46 13.46 -13.65
C ILE A 28 25.13 12.27 -14.32
N GLY A 29 26.38 12.41 -14.81
CA GLY A 29 27.15 11.35 -15.44
C GLY A 29 27.36 10.15 -14.52
N HIS A 30 27.61 10.39 -13.22
CA HIS A 30 27.73 9.34 -12.23
C HIS A 30 26.41 8.54 -12.08
N VAL A 31 25.28 9.25 -11.98
CA VAL A 31 23.95 8.61 -11.89
C VAL A 31 23.64 7.80 -13.12
N TYR A 32 23.84 8.35 -14.33
CA TYR A 32 23.61 7.62 -15.59
C TYR A 32 24.51 6.40 -15.76
N SER A 33 25.77 6.50 -15.34
CA SER A 33 26.69 5.35 -15.37
C SER A 33 26.21 4.23 -14.44
N SER A 34 25.71 4.57 -13.25
CA SER A 34 25.10 3.60 -12.35
C SER A 34 23.85 2.97 -12.91
N VAL A 35 22.98 3.75 -13.57
CA VAL A 35 21.76 3.24 -14.24
C VAL A 35 22.13 2.29 -15.37
N ARG A 36 23.10 2.68 -16.25
CA ARG A 36 23.56 1.85 -17.36
C ARG A 36 24.10 0.50 -16.88
N ALA A 37 24.83 0.46 -15.78
CA ALA A 37 25.34 -0.79 -15.21
C ALA A 37 24.21 -1.73 -14.75
N LYS A 38 23.06 -1.20 -14.34
CA LYS A 38 21.89 -1.95 -13.85
C LYS A 38 20.87 -2.27 -14.95
N GLU A 39 20.95 -1.60 -16.09
CA GLU A 39 19.98 -1.71 -17.19
C GLU A 39 19.70 -3.15 -17.65
N PRO A 40 20.66 -4.09 -17.73
CA PRO A 40 20.40 -5.48 -18.13
C PRO A 40 19.38 -6.22 -17.23
N TRP A 41 19.25 -5.79 -15.96
CA TRP A 41 18.28 -6.37 -15.02
C TRP A 41 16.98 -5.55 -14.91
N CYS A 42 16.86 -4.46 -15.67
CA CYS A 42 15.67 -3.60 -15.66
C CYS A 42 14.94 -3.60 -16.99
N ARG A 43 15.64 -3.90 -18.10
CA ARG A 43 15.06 -3.88 -19.45
C ARG A 43 13.97 -4.96 -19.57
N GLU A 44 12.82 -4.56 -20.13
CA GLU A 44 11.68 -5.46 -20.39
C GLU A 44 11.19 -6.21 -19.14
N ALA A 45 11.47 -5.63 -17.96
CA ALA A 45 10.99 -6.14 -16.70
C ALA A 45 9.54 -5.72 -16.50
N ILE A 46 8.68 -6.67 -16.11
CA ILE A 46 7.28 -6.45 -15.78
C ILE A 46 7.08 -6.56 -14.26
N SER A 47 6.16 -5.78 -13.72
CA SER A 47 5.81 -5.86 -12.30
C SER A 47 5.30 -7.26 -11.93
N ALA A 48 5.78 -7.80 -10.80
CA ALA A 48 5.29 -9.06 -10.23
C ALA A 48 4.20 -8.80 -9.16
N ALA A 49 3.53 -7.66 -9.22
CA ALA A 49 2.48 -7.29 -8.29
C ALA A 49 1.26 -8.22 -8.40
N ASP A 50 0.74 -8.64 -7.26
CA ASP A 50 -0.51 -9.39 -7.13
C ASP A 50 -1.61 -8.59 -6.43
N ILE A 51 -1.31 -7.34 -6.06
CA ILE A 51 -2.25 -6.36 -5.51
C ILE A 51 -2.39 -5.19 -6.49
N ALA A 52 -3.61 -4.76 -6.73
CA ALA A 52 -3.91 -3.52 -7.44
C ALA A 52 -4.48 -2.48 -6.48
N VAL A 53 -4.14 -1.21 -6.66
CA VAL A 53 -4.76 -0.08 -5.97
C VAL A 53 -5.44 0.79 -7.02
N LEU A 54 -6.77 0.88 -6.96
CA LEU A 54 -7.52 1.70 -7.90
C LEU A 54 -7.29 3.18 -7.59
N THR A 55 -6.87 3.94 -8.61
CA THR A 55 -6.69 5.39 -8.43
C THR A 55 -8.04 6.10 -8.37
N PRO A 56 -8.27 7.00 -7.39
CA PRO A 56 -9.46 7.83 -7.38
C PRO A 56 -9.40 8.98 -8.39
N GLU A 57 -8.25 9.26 -8.98
CA GLU A 57 -8.00 10.42 -9.83
C GLU A 57 -8.80 10.39 -11.14
N GLU A 58 -9.06 9.20 -11.68
CA GLU A 58 -9.89 9.04 -12.89
C GLU A 58 -11.34 9.50 -12.70
N PHE A 59 -11.81 9.57 -11.45
CA PHE A 59 -13.17 10.00 -11.11
C PHE A 59 -13.27 11.49 -10.80
N TYR A 60 -12.15 12.22 -10.87
CA TYR A 60 -12.18 13.67 -10.64
C TYR A 60 -12.83 14.39 -11.85
N PRO A 61 -13.59 15.46 -11.62
CA PRO A 61 -14.11 16.28 -12.70
C PRO A 61 -13.01 16.74 -13.65
N ALA A 62 -13.29 16.75 -14.96
CA ALA A 62 -12.30 17.09 -15.99
C ALA A 62 -11.70 18.51 -15.86
N ASP A 63 -12.41 19.42 -15.18
CA ASP A 63 -11.98 20.78 -14.87
C ASP A 63 -11.29 20.93 -13.51
N SER A 64 -11.03 19.81 -12.84
CA SER A 64 -10.34 19.76 -11.54
C SER A 64 -8.84 20.04 -11.71
N HIS A 65 -8.47 21.28 -11.88
CA HIS A 65 -7.07 21.69 -11.93
C HIS A 65 -6.49 21.77 -10.52
N ASN A 66 -5.30 21.17 -10.30
CA ASN A 66 -4.52 21.25 -9.04
C ASN A 66 -5.11 20.55 -7.81
N LEU A 67 -5.86 19.47 -7.95
CA LEU A 67 -6.33 18.70 -6.80
C LEU A 67 -5.20 17.95 -6.06
N GLY A 68 -4.04 17.81 -6.68
CA GLY A 68 -2.95 17.00 -6.12
C GLY A 68 -3.29 15.52 -6.08
N ILE A 69 -2.36 14.71 -5.57
CA ILE A 69 -2.57 13.27 -5.39
C ILE A 69 -3.52 13.04 -4.21
N SER A 70 -4.49 12.15 -4.36
CA SER A 70 -5.44 11.79 -3.31
C SER A 70 -4.75 11.38 -2.01
N PRO A 71 -5.13 11.95 -0.84
CA PRO A 71 -4.61 11.51 0.45
C PRO A 71 -4.83 10.03 0.71
N ALA A 72 -5.94 9.47 0.23
CA ALA A 72 -6.24 8.04 0.33
C ALA A 72 -5.25 7.20 -0.46
N LEU A 73 -4.94 7.60 -1.70
CA LEU A 73 -3.95 6.90 -2.53
C LEU A 73 -2.55 6.96 -1.90
N ILE A 74 -2.11 8.14 -1.44
CA ILE A 74 -0.81 8.28 -0.76
C ILE A 74 -0.75 7.39 0.49
N GLY A 75 -1.82 7.35 1.28
CA GLY A 75 -1.89 6.52 2.48
C GLY A 75 -1.86 5.03 2.18
N ALA A 76 -2.58 4.58 1.15
CA ALA A 76 -2.58 3.19 0.70
C ALA A 76 -1.19 2.77 0.20
N VAL A 77 -0.57 3.56 -0.68
CA VAL A 77 0.77 3.31 -1.22
C VAL A 77 1.80 3.18 -0.09
N ARG A 78 1.82 4.16 0.83
CA ARG A 78 2.74 4.13 1.96
C ARG A 78 2.53 2.90 2.84
N MET A 79 1.28 2.58 3.16
CA MET A 79 0.94 1.43 3.99
C MET A 79 1.40 0.11 3.35
N LEU A 80 1.14 -0.08 2.06
CA LEU A 80 1.54 -1.28 1.33
C LEU A 80 3.05 -1.40 1.19
N GLN A 81 3.78 -0.30 0.96
CA GLN A 81 5.24 -0.28 0.95
C GLN A 81 5.82 -0.72 2.29
N GLU A 82 5.30 -0.17 3.40
CA GLU A 82 5.74 -0.52 4.75
C GLU A 82 5.39 -1.97 5.14
N LEU A 83 4.38 -2.56 4.49
CA LEU A 83 3.99 -3.97 4.64
C LEU A 83 4.74 -4.91 3.68
N ALA A 84 5.67 -4.38 2.88
CA ALA A 84 6.40 -5.12 1.85
C ALA A 84 5.49 -5.81 0.82
N CYS A 85 4.31 -5.27 0.56
CA CYS A 85 3.40 -5.77 -0.48
C CYS A 85 3.87 -5.32 -1.86
N GLN A 86 3.67 -6.20 -2.86
CA GLN A 86 3.90 -5.85 -4.27
C GLN A 86 2.58 -5.40 -4.88
N PHE A 87 2.52 -4.17 -5.39
CA PHE A 87 1.29 -3.60 -5.91
C PHE A 87 1.53 -2.65 -7.07
N ASP A 88 0.50 -2.53 -7.92
CA ASP A 88 0.42 -1.53 -8.98
C ASP A 88 -0.73 -0.55 -8.71
N ILE A 89 -0.58 0.69 -9.17
CA ILE A 89 -1.67 1.66 -9.20
C ILE A 89 -2.33 1.54 -10.57
N VAL A 90 -3.63 1.31 -10.58
CA VAL A 90 -4.39 1.00 -11.79
C VAL A 90 -5.61 1.90 -11.93
N ASP A 91 -6.12 2.02 -13.15
CA ASP A 91 -7.42 2.63 -13.46
C ASP A 91 -8.53 1.57 -13.65
N SER A 92 -9.77 2.02 -13.84
CA SER A 92 -10.92 1.14 -14.03
C SER A 92 -10.92 0.37 -15.36
N LYS A 93 -10.03 0.70 -16.30
CA LYS A 93 -9.89 0.06 -17.61
C LYS A 93 -8.85 -1.02 -17.64
N THR A 94 -8.05 -1.11 -16.58
CA THR A 94 -7.01 -2.12 -16.43
C THR A 94 -7.63 -3.50 -16.29
N ASP A 95 -7.05 -4.49 -16.95
CA ASP A 95 -7.44 -5.89 -16.76
C ASP A 95 -7.07 -6.34 -15.33
N LEU A 96 -8.08 -6.53 -14.49
CA LEU A 96 -7.91 -6.91 -13.10
C LEU A 96 -7.63 -8.40 -12.89
N THR A 97 -7.75 -9.24 -13.92
CA THR A 97 -7.64 -10.70 -13.78
C THR A 97 -6.23 -11.16 -13.36
N GLN A 98 -5.23 -10.34 -13.59
CA GLN A 98 -3.85 -10.61 -13.17
C GLN A 98 -3.59 -10.36 -11.66
N TYR A 99 -4.47 -9.63 -10.97
CA TYR A 99 -4.34 -9.31 -9.56
C TYR A 99 -5.23 -10.21 -8.71
N LYS A 100 -4.77 -10.57 -7.52
CA LYS A 100 -5.53 -11.36 -6.54
C LYS A 100 -6.36 -10.49 -5.61
N LEU A 101 -5.86 -9.30 -5.32
CA LEU A 101 -6.49 -8.34 -4.42
C LEU A 101 -6.55 -6.96 -5.08
N LEU A 102 -7.73 -6.35 -5.04
CA LEU A 102 -7.95 -4.96 -5.42
C LEU A 102 -8.24 -4.13 -4.16
N ILE A 103 -7.54 -3.02 -4.01
CA ILE A 103 -7.78 -2.04 -2.94
C ILE A 103 -8.50 -0.83 -3.53
N LEU A 104 -9.62 -0.45 -2.93
CA LEU A 104 -10.41 0.72 -3.25
C LEU A 104 -10.25 1.74 -2.12
N PRO A 105 -9.32 2.71 -2.23
CA PRO A 105 -8.94 3.55 -1.10
C PRO A 105 -9.95 4.69 -0.88
N ASP A 106 -10.68 4.63 0.21
CA ASP A 106 -11.58 5.59 0.84
C ASP A 106 -12.62 6.27 -0.07
N VAL A 107 -12.23 6.84 -1.20
CA VAL A 107 -13.12 7.66 -2.05
C VAL A 107 -13.01 7.20 -3.50
N ILE A 108 -13.79 6.19 -3.84
CA ILE A 108 -13.98 5.72 -5.22
C ILE A 108 -15.45 5.91 -5.57
N TYR A 109 -15.75 6.81 -6.48
CA TYR A 109 -17.14 7.09 -6.86
C TYR A 109 -17.82 5.85 -7.42
N HIS A 110 -18.99 5.55 -6.87
CA HIS A 110 -19.84 4.48 -7.39
C HIS A 110 -20.40 4.86 -8.75
N ASN A 111 -20.23 3.98 -9.73
CA ASN A 111 -20.98 4.01 -10.97
C ASN A 111 -21.32 2.56 -11.40
N PRO A 112 -22.39 2.34 -12.16
CA PRO A 112 -22.85 1.00 -12.54
C PRO A 112 -21.83 0.19 -13.35
N GLU A 113 -21.01 0.85 -14.17
CA GLU A 113 -19.99 0.18 -14.99
C GLU A 113 -18.88 -0.38 -14.11
N LEU A 114 -18.35 0.44 -13.19
CA LEU A 114 -17.37 0.00 -12.21
C LEU A 114 -17.91 -1.11 -11.32
N GLU A 115 -19.15 -0.97 -10.82
CA GLU A 115 -19.76 -2.02 -10.00
C GLU A 115 -19.86 -3.35 -10.75
N HIS A 116 -20.21 -3.33 -12.04
CA HIS A 116 -20.27 -4.53 -12.87
C HIS A 116 -18.88 -5.19 -13.01
N VAL A 117 -17.82 -4.40 -13.24
CA VAL A 117 -16.43 -4.88 -13.30
C VAL A 117 -16.04 -5.53 -11.97
N LEU A 118 -16.30 -4.87 -10.84
CA LEU A 118 -15.96 -5.36 -9.50
C LEU A 118 -16.71 -6.67 -9.16
N ARG A 119 -18.00 -6.78 -9.52
CA ARG A 119 -18.76 -8.00 -9.33
C ARG A 119 -18.22 -9.16 -10.18
N SER A 120 -17.83 -8.87 -11.43
CA SER A 120 -17.23 -9.87 -12.33
C SER A 120 -15.88 -10.32 -11.79
N TYR A 121 -15.06 -9.41 -11.28
CA TYR A 121 -13.77 -9.72 -10.66
C TYR A 121 -13.93 -10.61 -9.42
N LEU A 122 -14.86 -10.30 -8.53
CA LEU A 122 -15.18 -11.14 -7.36
C LEU A 122 -15.68 -12.53 -7.77
N ALA A 123 -16.56 -12.60 -8.79
CA ALA A 123 -17.08 -13.86 -9.31
C ALA A 123 -15.98 -14.75 -9.93
N ALA A 124 -14.93 -14.14 -10.49
CA ALA A 124 -13.75 -14.83 -11.00
C ALA A 124 -12.76 -15.27 -9.89
N GLY A 125 -13.08 -15.01 -8.63
CA GLY A 125 -12.24 -15.40 -7.47
C GLY A 125 -11.30 -14.31 -6.96
N GLY A 126 -11.34 -13.11 -7.52
CA GLY A 126 -10.62 -11.96 -7.01
C GLY A 126 -11.10 -11.52 -5.62
N SER A 127 -10.32 -10.73 -4.94
CA SER A 127 -10.61 -10.21 -3.59
C SER A 127 -10.60 -8.69 -3.57
N ILE A 128 -11.40 -8.06 -2.71
CA ILE A 128 -11.49 -6.60 -2.60
C ILE A 128 -11.33 -6.16 -1.14
N ILE A 129 -10.54 -5.11 -0.92
CA ILE A 129 -10.57 -4.30 0.30
C ILE A 129 -11.05 -2.91 -0.08
N GLY A 130 -12.19 -2.50 0.46
CA GLY A 130 -12.68 -1.14 0.33
C GLY A 130 -12.83 -0.45 1.68
N SER A 131 -12.87 0.88 1.66
CA SER A 131 -13.01 1.68 2.85
C SER A 131 -13.87 2.92 2.61
N TYR A 132 -14.58 3.35 3.65
CA TYR A 132 -15.38 4.56 3.67
C TYR A 132 -16.33 4.69 2.46
N ASP A 133 -16.12 5.64 1.55
CA ASP A 133 -16.98 5.92 0.38
C ASP A 133 -16.50 5.19 -0.90
N SER A 134 -15.88 4.03 -0.76
CA SER A 134 -15.36 3.28 -1.89
C SER A 134 -16.43 2.46 -2.58
N CYS A 135 -16.90 2.94 -3.72
CA CYS A 135 -17.90 2.27 -4.57
C CYS A 135 -19.18 1.88 -3.82
N LEU A 136 -19.65 2.75 -2.91
CA LEU A 136 -20.90 2.58 -2.18
C LEU A 136 -22.03 3.30 -2.91
N PRO A 137 -23.10 2.59 -3.33
CA PRO A 137 -24.28 3.23 -3.89
C PRO A 137 -24.99 4.07 -2.82
N ARG A 138 -25.48 5.25 -3.20
CA ARG A 138 -26.27 6.13 -2.30
C ARG A 138 -27.68 5.61 -2.08
N GLU A 139 -28.20 4.85 -3.02
CA GLU A 139 -29.46 4.15 -2.89
C GLU A 139 -29.28 2.89 -2.05
N GLN A 140 -30.36 2.43 -1.42
CA GLN A 140 -30.35 1.21 -0.61
C GLN A 140 -30.36 -0.05 -1.50
N SER A 141 -29.51 -0.10 -2.52
CA SER A 141 -29.30 -1.22 -3.40
C SER A 141 -28.28 -2.21 -2.82
N ASP A 142 -28.27 -3.41 -3.37
CA ASP A 142 -27.23 -4.39 -3.06
C ASP A 142 -25.88 -3.90 -3.58
N ASN A 143 -24.83 -4.10 -2.81
CA ASN A 143 -23.47 -3.73 -3.16
C ASN A 143 -22.49 -4.89 -2.93
N ILE A 144 -21.28 -4.72 -3.43
CA ILE A 144 -20.23 -5.76 -3.36
C ILE A 144 -19.86 -6.15 -1.92
N TYR A 145 -20.05 -5.27 -0.94
CA TYR A 145 -19.74 -5.52 0.46
C TYR A 145 -20.88 -6.18 1.25
N GLY A 146 -22.05 -6.31 0.66
CA GLY A 146 -23.23 -6.90 1.32
C GLY A 146 -23.70 -6.12 2.55
N ILE A 147 -23.53 -4.80 2.56
CA ILE A 147 -23.90 -3.91 3.65
C ILE A 147 -24.98 -2.90 3.23
N LYS A 148 -25.69 -2.40 4.22
CA LYS A 148 -26.58 -1.23 4.11
C LYS A 148 -25.85 -0.02 4.66
N LEU A 149 -25.72 1.04 3.87
CA LEU A 149 -25.23 2.35 4.33
C LEU A 149 -26.35 3.05 5.12
N LEU A 150 -26.07 3.44 6.34
CA LEU A 150 -26.99 4.18 7.23
C LEU A 150 -26.73 5.69 7.19
N GLY A 151 -25.52 6.09 6.75
CA GLY A 151 -25.08 7.47 6.67
C GLY A 151 -23.75 7.71 7.37
N GLU A 152 -23.39 8.97 7.53
CA GLU A 152 -22.22 9.32 8.34
C GLU A 152 -22.41 8.92 9.80
N SER A 153 -21.34 8.45 10.42
CA SER A 153 -21.36 8.09 11.84
C SER A 153 -21.88 9.25 12.71
N ARG A 154 -22.66 8.90 13.73
CA ARG A 154 -23.18 9.88 14.70
C ARG A 154 -22.06 10.68 15.33
N TYR A 155 -20.97 10.00 15.71
CA TYR A 155 -19.82 10.60 16.37
C TYR A 155 -18.71 10.90 15.36
N TYR A 156 -18.03 12.01 15.54
CA TYR A 156 -16.93 12.42 14.68
C TYR A 156 -15.66 11.57 14.90
N ARG A 157 -15.44 11.13 16.15
CA ARG A 157 -14.33 10.24 16.51
C ARG A 157 -14.87 9.10 17.34
N GLU A 158 -14.67 7.93 16.83
CA GLU A 158 -15.05 6.66 17.45
C GLU A 158 -13.80 5.85 17.78
N PHE A 159 -13.97 4.72 18.42
CA PHE A 159 -12.88 3.82 18.74
C PHE A 159 -13.10 2.46 18.08
N VAL A 160 -12.01 1.73 17.96
CA VAL A 160 -11.98 0.31 17.59
C VAL A 160 -11.13 -0.45 18.57
N MET A 161 -11.48 -1.70 18.84
CA MET A 161 -10.69 -2.57 19.71
C MET A 161 -10.24 -3.81 18.92
N PRO A 162 -8.92 -4.03 18.81
CA PRO A 162 -8.36 -5.21 18.15
C PRO A 162 -8.91 -6.52 18.74
N ASN A 163 -9.06 -7.51 17.89
CA ASN A 163 -9.55 -8.83 18.26
C ASN A 163 -8.77 -9.94 17.51
N ASP A 164 -9.21 -11.21 17.61
CA ASP A 164 -8.52 -12.34 16.99
C ASP A 164 -8.66 -12.39 15.46
N GLN A 165 -9.45 -11.49 14.86
CA GLN A 165 -9.65 -11.41 13.41
C GLN A 165 -8.95 -10.22 12.78
N ILE A 166 -8.98 -9.05 13.46
CA ILE A 166 -8.43 -7.78 12.96
C ILE A 166 -7.64 -7.10 14.08
N GLY A 167 -6.39 -6.74 13.80
CA GLY A 167 -5.47 -6.13 14.76
C GLY A 167 -4.80 -7.18 15.67
N GLN A 168 -4.54 -8.39 15.17
CA GLN A 168 -4.01 -9.52 15.97
C GLN A 168 -2.70 -9.20 16.68
N ALA A 169 -1.82 -8.41 16.04
CA ALA A 169 -0.53 -8.01 16.59
C ALA A 169 -0.61 -6.82 17.57
N LEU A 170 -1.81 -6.25 17.77
CA LEU A 170 -2.02 -5.07 18.63
C LEU A 170 -2.45 -5.48 20.03
N PRO A 171 -2.18 -4.65 21.05
CA PRO A 171 -2.80 -4.79 22.37
C PRO A 171 -4.32 -4.79 22.28
N ARG A 172 -5.00 -5.48 23.22
CA ARG A 172 -6.46 -5.49 23.36
C ARG A 172 -6.93 -4.22 24.08
N GLU A 173 -6.67 -3.07 23.43
CA GLU A 173 -7.02 -1.74 23.92
C GLU A 173 -7.77 -0.98 22.83
N GLU A 174 -8.50 0.05 23.24
CA GLU A 174 -9.27 0.88 22.33
C GLU A 174 -8.39 1.90 21.62
N PHE A 175 -8.44 1.91 20.29
CA PHE A 175 -7.73 2.86 19.44
C PHE A 175 -8.69 3.84 18.78
N VAL A 176 -8.37 5.13 18.87
CA VAL A 176 -9.22 6.19 18.33
C VAL A 176 -9.10 6.29 16.80
N MET A 177 -10.25 6.41 16.15
CA MET A 177 -10.36 6.73 14.72
C MET A 177 -10.57 8.23 14.57
N TYR A 178 -9.51 8.96 14.12
CA TYR A 178 -9.51 10.43 14.11
C TYR A 178 -10.30 11.07 12.95
N LEU A 179 -10.73 10.29 11.99
CA LEU A 179 -11.61 10.73 10.90
C LEU A 179 -12.98 10.05 11.04
N ARG A 180 -14.01 10.81 10.73
CA ARG A 180 -15.40 10.32 10.77
C ARG A 180 -15.60 9.19 9.78
N GLY A 181 -16.29 8.14 10.20
CA GLY A 181 -16.64 7.00 9.39
C GLY A 181 -18.10 7.04 8.92
N TYR A 182 -18.54 5.93 8.32
CA TYR A 182 -19.93 5.65 8.02
C TYR A 182 -20.50 4.63 9.01
N ASP A 183 -21.79 4.79 9.35
CA ASP A 183 -22.56 3.76 10.00
C ASP A 183 -23.10 2.80 8.94
N VAL A 184 -22.81 1.53 9.14
CA VAL A 184 -23.22 0.46 8.22
C VAL A 184 -23.85 -0.69 8.98
N GLN A 185 -24.65 -1.51 8.27
CA GLN A 185 -25.26 -2.71 8.82
C GLN A 185 -25.11 -3.85 7.82
N PRO A 186 -24.74 -5.07 8.24
CA PRO A 186 -24.82 -6.25 7.39
C PRO A 186 -26.22 -6.45 6.81
N ARG A 187 -26.29 -6.75 5.51
CA ARG A 187 -27.54 -6.96 4.79
C ARG A 187 -27.61 -8.34 4.14
N ALA A 188 -26.50 -8.78 3.53
CA ALA A 188 -26.41 -10.09 2.94
C ALA A 188 -26.22 -11.17 4.01
N ASP A 189 -26.86 -12.33 3.85
CA ASP A 189 -26.76 -13.46 4.80
C ASP A 189 -25.31 -13.92 5.03
N GLY A 190 -24.42 -13.75 4.03
CA GLY A 190 -23.00 -14.06 4.12
C GLY A 190 -22.11 -12.97 4.73
N CYS A 191 -22.66 -11.77 4.96
CA CYS A 191 -21.87 -10.65 5.50
C CYS A 191 -21.66 -10.80 7.02
N ARG A 192 -20.38 -10.87 7.43
CA ARG A 192 -19.98 -11.02 8.83
C ARG A 192 -19.32 -9.76 9.33
N VAL A 193 -19.58 -9.42 10.59
CA VAL A 193 -18.85 -8.37 11.31
C VAL A 193 -17.52 -8.95 11.80
N LEU A 194 -16.41 -8.33 11.40
CA LEU A 194 -15.07 -8.69 11.86
C LEU A 194 -14.62 -7.84 13.05
N MET A 195 -15.13 -6.60 13.16
CA MET A 195 -14.83 -5.68 14.24
C MET A 195 -15.94 -4.65 14.35
N ASP A 196 -16.35 -4.33 15.57
CA ASP A 196 -17.31 -3.27 15.87
C ASP A 196 -16.59 -1.97 16.22
N LYS A 197 -17.30 -0.84 16.05
CA LYS A 197 -16.93 0.45 16.61
C LYS A 197 -17.30 0.49 18.09
N ILE A 198 -16.59 1.34 18.82
CA ILE A 198 -16.94 1.68 20.21
C ILE A 198 -17.23 3.16 20.26
N GLU A 199 -18.37 3.52 20.84
CA GLU A 199 -18.84 4.88 20.91
C GLU A 199 -18.10 5.69 21.98
N PRO A 200 -17.82 6.98 21.72
CA PRO A 200 -17.42 7.91 22.79
C PRO A 200 -18.60 8.27 23.67
N TRP A 201 -18.35 8.91 24.81
CA TRP A 201 -19.40 9.49 25.65
C TRP A 201 -20.14 10.65 24.95
N PHE A 202 -19.41 11.46 24.17
CA PHE A 202 -19.92 12.63 23.43
C PHE A 202 -18.95 13.06 22.35
N ASP A 203 -19.40 13.91 21.44
CA ASP A 203 -18.50 14.66 20.55
C ASP A 203 -18.01 15.93 21.25
N ARG A 204 -16.71 16.22 21.09
CA ARG A 204 -16.14 17.48 21.55
C ARG A 204 -16.74 18.64 20.76
N SER A 205 -17.29 19.61 21.46
CA SER A 205 -17.88 20.81 20.89
C SER A 205 -17.70 22.00 21.85
N GLY A 206 -18.20 23.15 21.47
CA GLY A 206 -18.22 24.31 22.37
C GLY A 206 -19.04 24.12 23.63
N LYS A 207 -19.99 23.15 23.66
CA LYS A 207 -20.85 22.82 24.79
C LYS A 207 -20.37 21.61 25.58
N THR A 208 -19.64 20.71 24.95
CA THR A 208 -19.10 19.48 25.53
C THR A 208 -17.60 19.44 25.32
N PHE A 209 -16.85 19.69 26.36
CA PHE A 209 -15.40 19.88 26.28
C PHE A 209 -14.64 18.79 27.04
N CYS A 210 -13.51 18.39 26.48
CA CYS A 210 -12.44 17.67 27.15
C CYS A 210 -11.09 18.19 26.64
N SER A 211 -10.02 17.99 27.42
CA SER A 211 -8.68 18.49 27.09
C SER A 211 -8.08 17.86 25.85
N HIS A 212 -8.51 16.65 25.50
CA HIS A 212 -8.02 15.92 24.32
C HIS A 212 -8.85 16.21 23.07
N GLN A 213 -8.32 15.85 21.90
CA GLN A 213 -9.05 16.00 20.63
C GLN A 213 -10.28 15.09 20.52
N HIS A 214 -10.32 14.01 21.28
CA HIS A 214 -11.44 13.05 21.34
C HIS A 214 -11.96 12.94 22.78
N ALA A 215 -13.24 12.70 22.92
CA ALA A 215 -13.85 12.38 24.20
C ALA A 215 -13.44 10.96 24.64
N PRO A 216 -13.53 10.64 25.95
CA PRO A 216 -13.30 9.29 26.40
C PRO A 216 -14.26 8.28 25.76
N SER A 217 -13.79 7.05 25.59
CA SER A 217 -14.64 5.93 25.22
C SER A 217 -15.72 5.68 26.27
N SER A 218 -16.92 5.32 25.82
CA SER A 218 -18.01 4.89 26.71
C SER A 218 -18.05 3.38 26.91
N GLY A 219 -17.25 2.61 26.17
CA GLY A 219 -17.30 1.15 26.11
C GLY A 219 -18.54 0.59 25.40
N ARG A 220 -19.46 1.44 24.91
CA ARG A 220 -20.65 0.97 24.19
C ARG A 220 -20.28 0.54 22.78
N ILE A 221 -20.71 -0.65 22.41
CA ILE A 221 -20.59 -1.16 21.06
C ILE A 221 -21.53 -0.39 20.13
N GLY A 222 -20.98 0.16 19.05
CA GLY A 222 -21.67 0.87 17.99
C GLY A 222 -21.89 0.01 16.75
N HIS A 223 -21.94 0.65 15.60
CA HIS A 223 -22.04 -0.03 14.30
C HIS A 223 -20.73 -0.75 13.91
N PRO A 224 -20.76 -1.67 12.93
CA PRO A 224 -19.56 -2.34 12.46
C PRO A 224 -18.46 -1.38 11.98
N ALA A 225 -17.24 -1.62 12.41
CA ALA A 225 -16.02 -0.96 11.91
C ALA A 225 -15.45 -1.69 10.70
N VAL A 226 -15.48 -3.03 10.74
CA VAL A 226 -14.97 -3.88 9.65
C VAL A 226 -15.95 -5.01 9.40
N THR A 227 -16.30 -5.21 8.13
CA THR A 227 -17.17 -6.33 7.69
C THR A 227 -16.51 -7.13 6.58
N ARG A 228 -16.94 -8.37 6.39
CA ARG A 228 -16.53 -9.24 5.29
C ARG A 228 -17.72 -9.94 4.67
N ASN A 229 -17.82 -9.86 3.34
CA ASN A 229 -18.80 -10.56 2.53
C ASN A 229 -18.07 -11.37 1.45
N GLY A 230 -17.97 -12.69 1.65
CA GLY A 230 -17.15 -13.53 0.78
C GLY A 230 -15.69 -13.06 0.70
N ASN A 231 -15.26 -12.65 -0.49
CA ASN A 231 -13.92 -12.12 -0.76
C ASN A 231 -13.84 -10.58 -0.71
N ALA A 232 -14.85 -9.89 -0.20
CA ALA A 232 -14.83 -8.45 -0.02
C ALA A 232 -14.77 -8.08 1.48
N VAL A 233 -13.75 -7.31 1.87
CA VAL A 233 -13.61 -6.70 3.20
C VAL A 233 -13.87 -5.21 3.09
N TYR A 234 -14.64 -4.66 4.02
CA TYR A 234 -14.96 -3.25 4.05
C TYR A 234 -14.66 -2.64 5.42
N PHE A 235 -13.95 -1.50 5.40
CA PHE A 235 -13.68 -0.65 6.55
C PHE A 235 -14.61 0.57 6.54
N SER A 236 -15.35 0.79 7.61
CA SER A 236 -16.32 1.90 7.68
C SER A 236 -15.67 3.28 7.83
N HIS A 237 -14.41 3.35 8.22
CA HIS A 237 -13.64 4.60 8.33
C HIS A 237 -12.73 4.81 7.11
N PRO A 238 -12.37 6.07 6.78
CA PRO A 238 -11.40 6.40 5.75
C PRO A 238 -9.98 6.07 6.21
N ILE A 239 -9.67 4.77 6.28
CA ILE A 239 -8.48 4.23 6.94
C ILE A 239 -7.17 4.64 6.26
N PHE A 240 -7.19 4.81 4.94
CA PHE A 240 -6.01 5.21 4.17
C PHE A 240 -5.74 6.71 4.28
N SER A 241 -6.77 7.55 4.20
CA SER A 241 -6.65 8.99 4.46
C SER A 241 -6.21 9.28 5.89
N LEU A 242 -6.73 8.49 6.84
CA LEU A 242 -6.31 8.56 8.24
C LEU A 242 -4.83 8.20 8.39
N TYR A 243 -4.37 7.16 7.69
CA TYR A 243 -2.96 6.79 7.69
C TYR A 243 -2.08 7.89 7.09
N ARG A 244 -2.49 8.51 5.98
CA ARG A 244 -1.79 9.66 5.40
C ARG A 244 -1.68 10.84 6.37
N LYS A 245 -2.75 11.10 7.13
CA LYS A 245 -2.84 12.26 8.02
C LYS A 245 -2.08 12.09 9.33
N ASN A 246 -2.21 10.93 9.97
CA ASN A 246 -1.76 10.71 11.35
C ASN A 246 -0.81 9.51 11.50
N ALA A 247 -0.63 8.70 10.44
CA ALA A 247 0.17 7.48 10.40
C ALA A 247 -0.06 6.53 11.60
N PRO A 248 -1.32 6.24 12.01
CA PRO A 248 -1.57 5.40 13.16
C PRO A 248 -1.23 3.94 12.84
N ALA A 249 -0.27 3.36 13.58
CA ALA A 249 0.21 2.01 13.33
C ALA A 249 -0.91 0.95 13.35
N TRP A 250 -1.94 1.14 14.18
CA TRP A 250 -3.07 0.20 14.24
C TRP A 250 -3.84 0.10 12.91
N CYS A 251 -3.99 1.18 12.13
CA CYS A 251 -4.61 1.11 10.81
C CYS A 251 -3.83 0.17 9.87
N LYS A 252 -2.50 0.26 9.87
CA LYS A 252 -1.64 -0.60 9.07
C LYS A 252 -1.76 -2.07 9.48
N HIS A 253 -1.77 -2.36 10.78
CA HIS A 253 -1.95 -3.73 11.28
C HIS A 253 -3.33 -4.30 10.94
N MET A 254 -4.39 -3.50 11.05
CA MET A 254 -5.74 -3.93 10.66
C MET A 254 -5.83 -4.26 9.16
N VAL A 255 -5.23 -3.43 8.29
CA VAL A 255 -5.18 -3.73 6.84
C VAL A 255 -4.31 -4.94 6.54
N SER A 256 -3.19 -5.13 7.25
CA SER A 256 -2.35 -6.33 7.13
C SER A 256 -3.14 -7.61 7.40
N ASP A 257 -3.97 -7.62 8.45
CA ASP A 257 -4.78 -8.78 8.78
C ASP A 257 -5.92 -9.00 7.77
N ALA A 258 -6.51 -7.91 7.24
CA ALA A 258 -7.48 -8.01 6.15
C ALA A 258 -6.87 -8.61 4.88
N ILE A 259 -5.64 -8.21 4.52
CA ILE A 259 -4.89 -8.82 3.40
C ILE A 259 -4.65 -10.31 3.69
N ALA A 260 -4.20 -10.67 4.89
CA ALA A 260 -3.93 -12.06 5.26
C ALA A 260 -5.18 -12.95 5.27
N GLN A 261 -6.37 -12.39 5.46
CA GLN A 261 -7.63 -13.13 5.33
C GLN A 261 -8.07 -13.36 3.88
N LEU A 262 -7.53 -12.60 2.93
CA LEU A 262 -7.93 -12.63 1.51
C LEU A 262 -6.86 -13.22 0.60
N MET A 263 -5.62 -13.30 1.08
CA MET A 263 -4.48 -13.81 0.32
C MET A 263 -3.70 -14.83 1.14
N ASP A 264 -3.43 -15.99 0.57
CA ASP A 264 -2.72 -17.09 1.23
C ASP A 264 -1.22 -16.81 1.44
N TYR A 265 -0.64 -15.86 0.70
CA TYR A 265 0.77 -15.51 0.77
C TYR A 265 1.02 -14.05 0.38
N LYS A 266 2.20 -13.55 0.74
CA LYS A 266 2.78 -12.31 0.21
C LYS A 266 3.90 -12.65 -0.77
N GLN A 267 4.02 -11.89 -1.86
CA GLN A 267 5.10 -12.04 -2.84
C GLN A 267 6.47 -11.86 -2.21
N THR A 268 6.58 -10.89 -1.30
CA THR A 268 7.83 -10.58 -0.61
C THR A 268 7.61 -10.34 0.88
N ALA A 269 8.62 -10.65 1.69
CA ALA A 269 8.65 -10.32 3.11
C ALA A 269 10.10 -10.11 3.58
N HIS A 270 10.27 -9.36 4.66
CA HIS A 270 11.55 -9.16 5.33
C HIS A 270 11.35 -8.95 6.83
N ASP A 271 12.43 -9.07 7.60
CA ASP A 271 12.46 -8.85 9.05
C ASP A 271 13.04 -7.48 9.45
N GLY A 272 13.37 -6.64 8.47
CA GLY A 272 13.89 -5.29 8.68
C GLY A 272 12.84 -4.25 9.04
N PRO A 273 13.28 -3.00 9.24
CA PRO A 273 12.39 -1.89 9.56
C PRO A 273 11.45 -1.53 8.42
N SER A 274 10.34 -0.86 8.73
CA SER A 274 9.33 -0.41 7.74
C SER A 274 9.85 0.63 6.72
N THR A 275 11.07 1.09 6.87
CA THR A 275 11.78 1.94 5.90
C THR A 275 12.39 1.15 4.74
N VAL A 276 12.40 -0.18 4.81
CA VAL A 276 12.79 -1.04 3.70
C VAL A 276 11.65 -1.13 2.70
N ILE A 277 11.92 -0.71 1.47
CA ILE A 277 10.97 -0.80 0.35
C ILE A 277 11.48 -1.86 -0.62
N MET A 278 10.60 -2.78 -1.01
CA MET A 278 10.90 -3.83 -1.97
C MET A 278 10.06 -3.71 -3.23
N SER A 279 10.65 -3.96 -4.38
CA SER A 279 9.97 -4.05 -5.67
C SER A 279 10.47 -5.27 -6.42
N LEU A 280 9.56 -6.18 -6.75
CA LEU A 280 9.84 -7.41 -7.48
C LEU A 280 9.37 -7.28 -8.93
N ASN A 281 10.26 -7.58 -9.87
CA ASN A 281 9.97 -7.55 -11.30
C ASN A 281 10.36 -8.88 -11.92
N HIS A 282 9.64 -9.27 -12.95
CA HIS A 282 9.89 -10.48 -13.73
C HIS A 282 10.49 -10.13 -15.10
N GLN A 283 11.58 -10.81 -15.49
CA GLN A 283 12.16 -10.75 -16.82
C GLN A 283 11.99 -12.11 -17.51
N SER A 284 10.95 -12.24 -18.34
CA SER A 284 10.56 -13.49 -18.99
C SER A 284 11.67 -14.03 -19.89
N ASP A 285 12.29 -13.18 -20.69
CA ASP A 285 13.34 -13.57 -21.66
C ASP A 285 14.60 -14.12 -20.98
N HIS A 286 14.80 -13.78 -19.73
CA HIS A 286 15.92 -14.25 -18.92
C HIS A 286 15.51 -15.32 -17.91
N ASN A 287 14.23 -15.69 -17.82
CA ASN A 287 13.66 -16.63 -16.86
C ASN A 287 14.12 -16.32 -15.42
N ARG A 288 14.02 -15.06 -15.02
CA ARG A 288 14.44 -14.59 -13.69
C ARG A 288 13.50 -13.55 -13.11
N ASP A 289 13.51 -13.46 -11.79
CA ASP A 289 12.96 -12.31 -11.08
C ASP A 289 14.11 -11.39 -10.62
N VAL A 290 13.85 -10.10 -10.56
CA VAL A 290 14.78 -9.11 -10.04
C VAL A 290 14.10 -8.37 -8.90
N LEU A 291 14.67 -8.50 -7.70
CA LEU A 291 14.20 -7.84 -6.50
C LEU A 291 15.05 -6.59 -6.23
N HIS A 292 14.41 -5.43 -6.25
CA HIS A 292 15.02 -4.18 -5.80
C HIS A 292 14.69 -3.98 -4.32
N ILE A 293 15.70 -3.64 -3.54
CA ILE A 293 15.58 -3.35 -2.10
C ILE A 293 16.18 -1.97 -1.85
N LEU A 294 15.36 -1.08 -1.32
CA LEU A 294 15.77 0.28 -0.97
C LEU A 294 15.65 0.49 0.53
N HIS A 295 16.67 1.09 1.12
CA HIS A 295 16.65 1.54 2.51
C HIS A 295 17.23 2.94 2.62
N TYR A 296 16.34 3.93 2.66
CA TYR A 296 16.69 5.33 2.86
C TYR A 296 15.82 5.91 3.96
N ILE A 297 16.43 6.63 4.89
CA ILE A 297 15.71 7.35 5.94
C ILE A 297 15.68 8.81 5.53
N THR A 298 14.48 9.29 5.22
CA THR A 298 14.24 10.67 4.86
C THR A 298 13.87 11.49 6.08
N GLU A 299 14.46 12.67 6.22
CA GLU A 299 14.08 13.66 7.23
C GLU A 299 13.44 14.88 6.59
N LYS A 300 12.39 15.38 7.21
CA LYS A 300 11.77 16.64 6.80
C LYS A 300 12.61 17.80 7.35
N ARG A 301 13.44 18.43 6.50
CA ARG A 301 14.37 19.51 6.89
C ARG A 301 13.76 20.90 6.73
N SER A 302 12.71 21.06 5.95
CA SER A 302 11.96 22.30 5.81
C SER A 302 10.46 22.00 5.67
N GLU A 303 9.62 23.03 5.39
CA GLU A 303 8.16 22.84 5.33
C GLU A 303 7.74 21.71 4.41
N ASP A 304 8.35 21.58 3.23
CA ASP A 304 7.95 20.58 2.22
C ASP A 304 9.11 19.80 1.61
N ILE A 305 10.33 19.96 2.14
CA ILE A 305 11.51 19.29 1.59
C ILE A 305 11.95 18.16 2.52
N TYR A 306 11.98 16.95 1.95
CA TYR A 306 12.55 15.76 2.56
C TYR A 306 13.95 15.55 2.00
N THR A 307 14.90 15.32 2.89
CA THR A 307 16.33 15.15 2.55
C THR A 307 16.81 13.80 3.02
N ILE A 308 17.64 13.14 2.22
CA ILE A 308 18.46 12.01 2.62
C ILE A 308 19.89 12.56 2.72
N GLU A 309 20.33 12.90 3.91
CA GLU A 309 21.67 13.43 4.13
C GLU A 309 22.69 12.30 4.24
N ASP A 310 22.34 11.27 5.00
CA ASP A 310 23.20 10.12 5.23
C ASP A 310 22.55 8.83 4.74
N VAL A 311 23.33 7.95 4.12
CA VAL A 311 22.92 6.59 3.84
C VAL A 311 23.30 5.71 5.03
N ILE A 312 22.31 5.32 5.83
CA ILE A 312 22.50 4.47 7.00
C ILE A 312 22.47 3.01 6.56
N PRO A 313 23.58 2.25 6.70
CA PRO A 313 23.62 0.86 6.31
C PRO A 313 22.65 0.01 7.13
N LEU A 314 21.92 -0.90 6.47
CA LEU A 314 21.16 -1.95 7.12
C LEU A 314 21.93 -3.27 6.99
N HIS A 315 22.07 -4.01 8.08
CA HIS A 315 22.83 -5.24 8.14
C HIS A 315 21.92 -6.46 8.41
N ASN A 316 22.30 -7.61 7.85
CA ASN A 316 21.70 -8.93 8.10
C ASN A 316 20.19 -8.95 7.85
N LEU A 317 19.73 -8.40 6.72
CA LEU A 317 18.32 -8.42 6.34
C LEU A 317 17.96 -9.82 5.83
N ASN A 318 17.03 -10.50 6.51
CA ASN A 318 16.44 -11.73 6.02
C ASN A 318 15.27 -11.41 5.08
N VAL A 319 15.34 -11.95 3.88
CA VAL A 319 14.38 -11.73 2.80
C VAL A 319 13.72 -13.04 2.44
N LYS A 320 12.42 -12.99 2.17
CA LYS A 320 11.63 -14.10 1.64
C LYS A 320 10.93 -13.65 0.37
N VAL A 321 10.94 -14.53 -0.65
CA VAL A 321 10.26 -14.30 -1.92
C VAL A 321 9.42 -15.52 -2.26
N HIS A 322 8.17 -15.30 -2.66
CA HIS A 322 7.30 -16.36 -3.15
C HIS A 322 7.59 -16.62 -4.63
N THR A 323 8.00 -17.83 -4.95
CA THR A 323 8.42 -18.24 -6.31
C THR A 323 7.39 -19.10 -7.04
N GLY A 324 6.25 -19.37 -6.38
CA GLY A 324 5.26 -20.33 -6.90
C GLY A 324 5.86 -21.73 -7.00
N GLN A 325 5.67 -22.37 -8.15
CA GLN A 325 6.20 -23.71 -8.44
C GLN A 325 7.59 -23.69 -9.09
N ARG A 326 8.19 -22.49 -9.28
CA ARG A 326 9.48 -22.34 -9.96
C ARG A 326 10.63 -22.75 -9.03
N GLN A 327 11.56 -23.55 -9.57
CA GLN A 327 12.77 -23.97 -8.85
C GLN A 327 13.87 -22.94 -9.05
N VAL A 328 14.39 -22.39 -7.96
CA VAL A 328 15.49 -21.44 -7.98
C VAL A 328 16.81 -22.16 -8.15
N ARG A 329 17.58 -21.74 -9.15
CA ARG A 329 18.92 -22.31 -9.44
C ARG A 329 20.02 -21.48 -8.82
N GLN A 330 19.88 -20.18 -8.81
CA GLN A 330 20.87 -19.24 -8.30
C GLN A 330 20.22 -17.97 -7.80
N ILE A 331 20.79 -17.41 -6.73
CA ILE A 331 20.52 -16.05 -6.28
C ILE A 331 21.84 -15.28 -6.27
N SER A 332 21.85 -14.05 -6.81
CA SER A 332 23.04 -13.21 -6.84
C SER A 332 22.72 -11.73 -6.67
N LEU A 333 23.64 -11.00 -6.02
CA LEU A 333 23.66 -9.53 -6.07
C LEU A 333 24.02 -9.10 -7.49
N VAL A 334 23.33 -8.11 -7.99
CA VAL A 334 23.58 -7.55 -9.32
C VAL A 334 23.65 -6.02 -9.25
N PRO A 335 24.52 -5.38 -10.05
CA PRO A 335 25.27 -5.90 -11.20
C PRO A 335 26.57 -6.63 -10.85
N GLU A 336 26.94 -6.80 -9.57
CA GLU A 336 28.21 -7.38 -9.12
C GLU A 336 28.36 -8.88 -9.45
N GLU A 337 27.24 -9.57 -9.75
CA GLU A 337 27.15 -11.01 -10.01
C GLU A 337 27.67 -11.90 -8.86
N GLN A 338 27.60 -11.37 -7.62
CA GLN A 338 28.03 -12.08 -6.43
C GLN A 338 26.94 -13.06 -5.97
N SER A 339 27.26 -14.35 -5.90
CA SER A 339 26.34 -15.39 -5.41
C SER A 339 25.95 -15.20 -3.94
N ILE A 340 24.69 -15.50 -3.63
CA ILE A 340 24.10 -15.48 -2.29
C ILE A 340 23.59 -16.89 -1.98
N ASP A 341 23.92 -17.41 -0.78
CA ASP A 341 23.37 -18.64 -0.27
C ASP A 341 21.87 -18.47 0.02
N PHE A 342 21.08 -19.48 -0.34
CA PHE A 342 19.65 -19.45 -0.15
C PHE A 342 19.10 -20.82 0.28
N LYS A 343 17.88 -20.80 0.80
CA LYS A 343 17.07 -21.99 1.07
C LYS A 343 15.74 -21.87 0.35
N GLN A 344 15.32 -22.92 -0.34
CA GLN A 344 13.98 -22.99 -0.91
C GLN A 344 13.19 -24.06 -0.16
N ASP A 345 12.00 -23.66 0.33
CA ASP A 345 11.02 -24.55 0.97
C ASP A 345 9.69 -24.38 0.23
N GLY A 346 9.34 -25.39 -0.57
CA GLY A 346 8.17 -25.35 -1.43
C GLY A 346 8.18 -24.14 -2.38
N SER A 347 7.18 -23.30 -2.24
CA SER A 347 6.98 -22.09 -3.05
C SER A 347 7.69 -20.84 -2.51
N GLN A 348 8.49 -20.97 -1.45
CA GLN A 348 9.18 -19.83 -0.83
C GLN A 348 10.69 -20.01 -0.86
N VAL A 349 11.39 -18.99 -1.31
CA VAL A 349 12.85 -18.89 -1.18
C VAL A 349 13.21 -17.86 -0.11
N SER A 350 14.26 -18.16 0.66
CA SER A 350 14.78 -17.27 1.70
C SER A 350 16.29 -17.12 1.60
N PHE A 351 16.79 -15.92 1.82
CA PHE A 351 18.21 -15.57 1.83
C PHE A 351 18.46 -14.37 2.74
N THR A 352 19.73 -14.14 3.09
CA THR A 352 20.16 -13.03 3.92
C THR A 352 21.07 -12.10 3.14
N LEU A 353 20.82 -10.79 3.26
CA LEU A 353 21.71 -9.75 2.75
C LEU A 353 22.53 -9.19 3.89
N ASP A 354 23.84 -9.34 3.81
CA ASP A 354 24.78 -8.92 4.86
C ASP A 354 24.74 -7.41 5.06
N ARG A 355 24.61 -6.65 3.95
CA ARG A 355 24.64 -5.19 4.00
C ARG A 355 23.86 -4.55 2.84
N ILE A 356 23.08 -3.52 3.16
CA ILE A 356 22.35 -2.68 2.21
C ILE A 356 22.77 -1.23 2.44
N ASP A 357 23.40 -0.64 1.43
CA ASP A 357 23.76 0.78 1.41
C ASP A 357 22.83 1.50 0.42
N GLY A 358 21.69 1.95 0.89
CA GLY A 358 20.67 2.63 0.09
C GLY A 358 19.90 1.70 -0.85
N HIS A 359 20.52 1.22 -1.93
CA HIS A 359 19.86 0.37 -2.93
C HIS A 359 20.68 -0.89 -3.22
N ARG A 360 20.01 -2.04 -3.22
CA ARG A 360 20.53 -3.34 -3.66
C ARG A 360 19.58 -4.00 -4.66
N MET A 361 20.14 -4.73 -5.59
CA MET A 361 19.38 -5.55 -6.53
C MET A 361 19.80 -7.00 -6.38
N VAL A 362 18.81 -7.89 -6.38
CA VAL A 362 19.00 -9.34 -6.27
C VAL A 362 18.34 -10.01 -7.47
N SER A 363 19.11 -10.77 -8.23
CA SER A 363 18.61 -11.63 -9.31
C SER A 363 18.29 -13.02 -8.77
N ILE A 364 17.09 -13.51 -9.03
CA ILE A 364 16.61 -14.85 -8.67
C ILE A 364 16.41 -15.61 -9.97
N GLN A 365 17.31 -16.53 -10.30
CA GLN A 365 17.34 -17.28 -11.57
C GLN A 365 16.61 -18.61 -11.42
N TYR A 366 15.75 -18.94 -12.39
CA TYR A 366 14.97 -20.20 -12.45
C TYR A 366 15.47 -21.17 -13.49
#